data_ff344e5968529e6d163b3f08e9545c7a
#
_entry.id   ff344e5968529e6d163b3f08e9545c7a
#
_cell.length_a   1.000
_cell.length_b   1.000
_cell.length_c   1.000
_cell.angle_alpha   90.00
_cell.angle_beta   90.00
_cell.angle_gamma   90.00
#
_symmetry.space_group_name_H-M   'P 1'
#
loop_
_entity.id
_entity.type
_entity.pdbx_description
1 polymer ?
#
loop_
_entity_poly.entity_id
_entity_poly.type
_entity_poly.pdbx_seq_one_letter_code
_entity_poly.pdbx_strand_id
1 'polypeptide(L)'
;VVKLAQEMGLVKLGTVAIDGTKIKANASRHKAMSYERMQQAEGELKAQIEALLERAKSTDAAEADEPEVDIPAEIQRREDRLKAITEARQRIEQRQRDADIERGRSPDDERKPRDDEGNPKGGRYKREFGVPEPKAQDNFTDPDSRIMKRAGGGFDASYNAQTVVDEQVKIIVAAELSNNAADVGQLVPMLEAVKVNTGKAPEQALADAGYRSEDNFQALAGSGTELVVAMGREGKRCAEVDAQKTPHTAAMAAKLQTDAGKAAY
;
A
#
# COMPACT_ATOMS: atom_id res chain seq x y z
N VAL A 1 -1.38 -18.31 20.02
CA VAL A 1 -0.08 -18.00 20.68
C VAL A 1 -0.26 -16.89 21.70
N VAL A 2 -0.77 -15.68 21.32
CA VAL A 2 -0.90 -14.52 22.24
C VAL A 2 -1.76 -14.84 23.47
N LYS A 3 -2.94 -15.43 23.30
CA LYS A 3 -3.82 -15.84 24.43
C LYS A 3 -3.11 -16.78 25.40
N LEU A 4 -2.41 -17.81 24.90
CA LEU A 4 -1.66 -18.74 25.72
C LEU A 4 -0.55 -18.01 26.51
N ALA A 5 0.18 -17.10 25.84
CA ALA A 5 1.22 -16.30 26.50
C ALA A 5 0.64 -15.38 27.58
N GLN A 6 -0.58 -14.86 27.39
CA GLN A 6 -1.29 -14.09 28.42
C GLN A 6 -1.68 -14.96 29.62
N GLU A 7 -2.25 -16.16 29.40
CA GLU A 7 -2.60 -17.12 30.44
C GLU A 7 -1.39 -17.55 31.27
N MET A 8 -0.23 -17.66 30.62
CA MET A 8 1.04 -17.91 31.26
C MET A 8 1.66 -16.68 31.97
N GLY A 9 1.02 -15.52 31.86
CA GLY A 9 1.51 -14.27 32.45
C GLY A 9 2.76 -13.70 31.76
N LEU A 10 3.08 -14.15 30.56
CA LEU A 10 4.27 -13.71 29.81
C LEU A 10 4.06 -12.35 29.12
N VAL A 11 2.85 -12.03 28.68
CA VAL A 11 2.55 -10.74 28.03
C VAL A 11 2.30 -9.69 29.11
N LYS A 12 3.12 -8.65 29.15
CA LYS A 12 3.05 -7.56 30.14
C LYS A 12 2.37 -6.30 29.64
N LEU A 13 2.51 -6.00 28.35
CA LEU A 13 1.97 -4.80 27.68
C LEU A 13 2.36 -3.47 28.36
N GLY A 14 3.56 -3.41 28.93
CA GLY A 14 4.16 -2.15 29.32
C GLY A 14 4.56 -1.35 28.08
N THR A 15 5.79 -1.57 27.62
CA THR A 15 6.28 -0.98 26.36
C THR A 15 6.17 -1.99 25.23
N VAL A 16 5.67 -1.53 24.06
CA VAL A 16 5.70 -2.28 22.82
C VAL A 16 6.50 -1.53 21.75
N ALA A 17 7.16 -2.26 20.87
CA ALA A 17 7.83 -1.71 19.69
C ALA A 17 7.07 -2.10 18.44
N ILE A 18 6.89 -1.13 17.54
CA ILE A 18 6.20 -1.32 16.23
C ILE A 18 7.24 -1.13 15.14
N ASP A 19 7.32 -2.09 14.24
CA ASP A 19 8.20 -2.00 13.06
C ASP A 19 7.59 -2.71 11.85
N GLY A 20 7.96 -2.22 10.66
CA GLY A 20 7.54 -2.75 9.37
C GLY A 20 8.70 -3.32 8.58
N THR A 21 8.53 -4.52 8.04
CA THR A 21 9.50 -5.13 7.15
C THR A 21 8.88 -5.52 5.80
N LYS A 22 9.66 -5.40 4.71
CA LYS A 22 9.20 -5.76 3.37
C LYS A 22 9.46 -7.24 3.13
N ILE A 23 8.37 -8.02 3.06
CA ILE A 23 8.40 -9.45 2.76
C ILE A 23 8.15 -9.65 1.27
N LYS A 24 9.03 -10.36 0.59
CA LYS A 24 8.90 -10.66 -0.83
C LYS A 24 7.69 -11.55 -1.09
N ALA A 25 6.82 -11.12 -2.00
CA ALA A 25 5.73 -11.94 -2.51
C ALA A 25 6.25 -13.09 -3.38
N ASN A 26 5.48 -14.17 -3.47
CA ASN A 26 5.77 -15.25 -4.43
C ASN A 26 5.35 -14.83 -5.86
N ALA A 27 5.86 -13.71 -6.30
CA ALA A 27 5.56 -13.11 -7.58
C ALA A 27 6.80 -12.45 -8.18
N SER A 28 6.94 -12.55 -9.50
CA SER A 28 8.01 -11.87 -10.22
C SER A 28 7.62 -10.43 -10.54
N ARG A 29 8.53 -9.49 -10.33
CA ARG A 29 8.37 -8.10 -10.80
C ARG A 29 8.19 -8.01 -12.33
N HIS A 30 8.70 -8.98 -13.08
CA HIS A 30 8.55 -9.05 -14.54
C HIS A 30 7.14 -9.45 -14.98
N LYS A 31 6.29 -9.93 -14.06
CA LYS A 31 4.87 -10.19 -14.27
C LYS A 31 4.00 -9.00 -13.89
N ALA A 32 4.58 -7.89 -13.47
CA ALA A 32 3.88 -6.63 -13.26
C ALA A 32 3.85 -5.82 -14.57
N MET A 33 2.70 -5.20 -14.85
CA MET A 33 2.51 -4.31 -16.00
C MET A 33 1.89 -2.99 -15.54
N SER A 34 2.33 -1.87 -16.14
CA SER A 34 1.74 -0.56 -15.87
C SER A 34 0.44 -0.36 -16.63
N TYR A 35 -0.43 0.49 -16.11
CA TYR A 35 -1.73 0.83 -16.69
C TYR A 35 -1.62 1.30 -18.15
N GLU A 36 -0.68 2.21 -18.43
CA GLU A 36 -0.41 2.69 -19.79
C GLU A 36 -0.01 1.55 -20.74
N ARG A 37 0.89 0.65 -20.29
CA ARG A 37 1.28 -0.51 -21.11
C ARG A 37 0.14 -1.51 -21.30
N MET A 38 -0.76 -1.65 -20.33
CA MET A 38 -1.95 -2.49 -20.46
C MET A 38 -2.88 -1.96 -21.57
N GLN A 39 -3.13 -0.64 -21.60
CA GLN A 39 -3.95 -0.02 -22.64
C GLN A 39 -3.35 -0.19 -24.04
N GLN A 40 -2.03 -0.01 -24.18
CA GLN A 40 -1.33 -0.23 -25.44
C GLN A 40 -1.42 -1.70 -25.89
N ALA A 41 -1.10 -2.62 -24.97
CA ALA A 41 -1.12 -4.05 -25.26
C ALA A 41 -2.53 -4.57 -25.61
N GLU A 42 -3.58 -4.04 -24.99
CA GLU A 42 -4.96 -4.38 -25.37
C GLU A 42 -5.27 -3.97 -26.83
N GLY A 43 -4.86 -2.77 -27.25
CA GLY A 43 -5.02 -2.30 -28.62
C GLY A 43 -4.26 -3.18 -29.62
N GLU A 44 -3.00 -3.47 -29.34
CA GLU A 44 -2.15 -4.33 -30.17
C GLU A 44 -2.70 -5.75 -30.30
N LEU A 45 -3.12 -6.37 -29.19
CA LEU A 45 -3.66 -7.73 -29.19
C LEU A 45 -4.98 -7.82 -29.96
N LYS A 46 -5.88 -6.84 -29.83
CA LYS A 46 -7.12 -6.78 -30.60
C LYS A 46 -6.84 -6.72 -32.10
N ALA A 47 -5.92 -5.84 -32.52
CA ALA A 47 -5.52 -5.76 -33.92
C ALA A 47 -4.88 -7.05 -34.46
N GLN A 48 -4.06 -7.73 -33.64
CA GLN A 48 -3.47 -9.02 -34.00
C GLN A 48 -4.51 -10.13 -34.15
N ILE A 49 -5.51 -10.18 -33.24
CA ILE A 49 -6.61 -11.16 -33.33
C ILE A 49 -7.42 -10.91 -34.61
N GLU A 50 -7.75 -9.67 -34.87
CA GLU A 50 -8.50 -9.27 -36.09
C GLU A 50 -7.77 -9.66 -37.38
N ALA A 51 -6.45 -9.40 -37.42
CA ALA A 51 -5.60 -9.80 -38.54
C ALA A 51 -5.53 -11.33 -38.74
N LEU A 52 -5.48 -12.10 -37.66
CA LEU A 52 -5.51 -13.56 -37.71
C LEU A 52 -6.86 -14.11 -38.19
N LEU A 53 -7.98 -13.47 -37.74
CA LEU A 53 -9.31 -13.84 -38.21
C LEU A 53 -9.49 -13.57 -39.73
N GLU A 54 -9.00 -12.44 -40.21
CA GLU A 54 -9.04 -12.14 -41.65
C GLU A 54 -8.15 -13.10 -42.44
N ARG A 55 -6.96 -13.46 -41.91
CA ARG A 55 -6.11 -14.49 -42.53
C ARG A 55 -6.79 -15.86 -42.57
N ALA A 56 -7.44 -16.28 -41.48
CA ALA A 56 -8.21 -17.54 -41.47
C ALA A 56 -9.27 -17.58 -42.56
N LYS A 57 -10.08 -16.49 -42.69
CA LYS A 57 -11.10 -16.37 -43.76
C LYS A 57 -10.50 -16.43 -45.16
N SER A 58 -9.33 -15.83 -45.39
CA SER A 58 -8.67 -15.84 -46.68
C SER A 58 -8.02 -17.19 -47.02
N THR A 59 -7.56 -17.94 -45.98
CA THR A 59 -6.95 -19.28 -46.16
C THR A 59 -8.01 -20.33 -46.46
N ASP A 60 -9.22 -20.23 -45.89
CA ASP A 60 -10.36 -21.07 -46.28
C ASP A 60 -10.79 -20.88 -47.74
N ALA A 61 -10.41 -19.74 -48.35
CA ALA A 61 -10.69 -19.43 -49.76
C ALA A 61 -9.58 -19.85 -50.72
N ALA A 62 -8.39 -20.22 -50.23
CA ALA A 62 -7.25 -20.64 -51.03
C ALA A 62 -6.62 -21.88 -50.38
N GLU A 63 -6.77 -23.06 -51.00
CA GLU A 63 -5.97 -24.25 -50.63
C GLU A 63 -4.48 -23.88 -50.76
N ALA A 64 -3.77 -23.75 -49.64
CA ALA A 64 -2.37 -23.33 -49.62
C ALA A 64 -1.49 -24.27 -48.84
N ASP A 65 -0.51 -24.79 -49.53
CA ASP A 65 0.69 -25.54 -49.10
C ASP A 65 1.67 -24.60 -48.32
N GLU A 66 1.36 -24.20 -47.09
CA GLU A 66 2.31 -23.52 -46.22
C GLU A 66 2.35 -24.20 -44.86
N PRO A 67 3.54 -24.19 -44.13
CA PRO A 67 3.68 -24.85 -42.83
C PRO A 67 2.63 -24.31 -41.85
N GLU A 68 1.88 -25.23 -41.32
CA GLU A 68 0.71 -25.08 -40.45
C GLU A 68 1.00 -24.24 -39.22
N VAL A 69 0.74 -22.95 -39.31
CA VAL A 69 0.47 -22.16 -38.11
C VAL A 69 -0.95 -22.50 -37.66
N ASP A 70 -1.08 -23.14 -36.51
CA ASP A 70 -2.38 -23.39 -35.89
C ASP A 70 -3.02 -22.05 -35.49
N ILE A 71 -3.73 -21.43 -36.46
CA ILE A 71 -4.35 -20.12 -36.31
C ILE A 71 -5.34 -20.11 -35.11
N PRO A 72 -6.21 -21.11 -34.91
CA PRO A 72 -7.08 -21.18 -33.73
C PRO A 72 -6.29 -21.15 -32.42
N ALA A 73 -5.20 -21.91 -32.30
CA ALA A 73 -4.37 -21.91 -31.10
C ALA A 73 -3.67 -20.55 -30.86
N GLU A 74 -3.25 -19.89 -31.93
CA GLU A 74 -2.66 -18.55 -31.85
C GLU A 74 -3.67 -17.47 -31.45
N ILE A 75 -4.91 -17.54 -31.94
CA ILE A 75 -6.01 -16.66 -31.52
C ILE A 75 -6.29 -16.90 -30.04
N GLN A 76 -6.48 -18.14 -29.61
CA GLN A 76 -6.77 -18.47 -28.22
C GLN A 76 -5.69 -17.95 -27.26
N ARG A 77 -4.42 -18.09 -27.58
CA ARG A 77 -3.32 -17.55 -26.76
C ARG A 77 -3.40 -16.03 -26.61
N ARG A 78 -3.78 -15.31 -27.68
CA ARG A 78 -3.93 -13.85 -27.64
C ARG A 78 -5.16 -13.42 -26.87
N GLU A 79 -6.27 -14.14 -27.02
CA GLU A 79 -7.49 -13.90 -26.25
C GLU A 79 -7.28 -14.12 -24.76
N ASP A 80 -6.61 -15.20 -24.35
CA ASP A 80 -6.28 -15.48 -22.97
C ASP A 80 -5.39 -14.37 -22.38
N ARG A 81 -4.41 -13.91 -23.15
CA ARG A 81 -3.55 -12.80 -22.75
C ARG A 81 -4.32 -11.48 -22.66
N LEU A 82 -5.19 -11.20 -23.63
CA LEU A 82 -6.04 -10.01 -23.64
C LEU A 82 -6.96 -10.00 -22.40
N LYS A 83 -7.58 -11.13 -22.10
CA LYS A 83 -8.43 -11.30 -20.92
C LYS A 83 -7.66 -11.00 -19.63
N ALA A 84 -6.48 -11.60 -19.45
CA ALA A 84 -5.65 -11.37 -18.27
C ALA A 84 -5.25 -9.88 -18.10
N ILE A 85 -4.92 -9.20 -19.20
CA ILE A 85 -4.57 -7.77 -19.19
C ILE A 85 -5.80 -6.92 -18.85
N THR A 86 -6.96 -7.22 -19.45
CA THR A 86 -8.21 -6.49 -19.18
C THR A 86 -8.64 -6.62 -17.72
N GLU A 87 -8.57 -7.83 -17.16
CA GLU A 87 -8.85 -8.07 -15.73
C GLU A 87 -7.89 -7.30 -14.81
N ALA A 88 -6.60 -7.29 -15.13
CA ALA A 88 -5.61 -6.54 -14.37
C ALA A 88 -5.86 -5.02 -14.44
N ARG A 89 -6.21 -4.51 -15.61
CA ARG A 89 -6.59 -3.11 -15.80
C ARG A 89 -7.82 -2.73 -14.99
N GLN A 90 -8.86 -3.55 -15.01
CA GLN A 90 -10.08 -3.34 -14.22
C GLN A 90 -9.79 -3.30 -12.71
N ARG A 91 -8.89 -4.18 -12.20
CA ARG A 91 -8.46 -4.14 -10.79
C ARG A 91 -7.76 -2.84 -10.43
N ILE A 92 -6.89 -2.31 -11.31
CA ILE A 92 -6.23 -1.01 -11.07
C ILE A 92 -7.25 0.13 -11.05
N GLU A 93 -8.20 0.14 -11.99
CA GLU A 93 -9.26 1.14 -12.07
C GLU A 93 -10.17 1.08 -10.83
N GLN A 94 -10.54 -0.12 -10.38
CA GLN A 94 -11.34 -0.28 -9.17
C GLN A 94 -10.60 0.23 -7.93
N ARG A 95 -9.33 -0.14 -7.76
CA ARG A 95 -8.50 0.39 -6.65
C ARG A 95 -8.41 1.92 -6.67
N GLN A 96 -8.34 2.52 -7.86
CA GLN A 96 -8.32 3.98 -7.96
C GLN A 96 -9.67 4.60 -7.58
N ARG A 97 -10.79 3.98 -7.96
CA ARG A 97 -12.13 4.43 -7.55
C ARG A 97 -12.30 4.37 -6.04
N ASP A 98 -11.90 3.25 -5.43
CA ASP A 98 -11.98 3.06 -3.98
C ASP A 98 -11.14 4.11 -3.24
N ALA A 99 -9.91 4.37 -3.71
CA ALA A 99 -9.04 5.40 -3.15
C ALA A 99 -9.57 6.83 -3.37
N ASP A 100 -10.26 7.10 -4.47
CA ASP A 100 -10.90 8.40 -4.72
C ASP A 100 -12.10 8.60 -3.77
N ILE A 101 -12.91 7.55 -3.55
CA ILE A 101 -14.03 7.57 -2.60
C ILE A 101 -13.53 7.77 -1.16
N GLU A 102 -12.49 7.03 -0.75
CA GLU A 102 -11.88 7.20 0.58
C GLU A 102 -11.40 8.63 0.85
N ARG A 103 -10.96 9.33 -0.21
CA ARG A 103 -10.56 10.75 -0.14
C ARG A 103 -11.75 11.73 -0.24
N GLY A 104 -12.98 11.22 -0.19
CA GLY A 104 -14.19 12.02 -0.28
C GLY A 104 -14.48 12.58 -1.67
N ARG A 105 -13.90 11.98 -2.73
CA ARG A 105 -14.15 12.36 -4.12
C ARG A 105 -15.34 11.60 -4.69
N SER A 106 -16.23 12.30 -5.41
CA SER A 106 -17.32 11.70 -6.18
C SER A 106 -17.03 11.75 -7.69
N PRO A 107 -17.74 10.95 -8.52
CA PRO A 107 -17.57 10.95 -9.97
C PRO A 107 -17.74 12.30 -10.64
N ASP A 108 -18.60 13.15 -10.09
CA ASP A 108 -18.96 14.46 -10.66
C ASP A 108 -18.05 15.61 -10.16
N ASP A 109 -17.07 15.29 -9.27
CA ASP A 109 -16.18 16.28 -8.71
C ASP A 109 -15.04 16.65 -9.68
N GLU A 110 -15.13 17.81 -10.30
CA GLU A 110 -14.04 18.38 -11.09
C GLU A 110 -12.93 19.02 -10.25
N ARG A 111 -13.23 19.40 -9.00
CA ARG A 111 -12.34 20.13 -8.09
C ARG A 111 -12.15 19.36 -6.78
N LYS A 112 -11.00 19.56 -6.16
CA LYS A 112 -10.70 19.01 -4.84
C LYS A 112 -11.78 19.37 -3.82
N PRO A 113 -12.03 18.48 -2.82
CA PRO A 113 -13.07 18.67 -1.82
C PRO A 113 -13.03 20.07 -1.22
N ARG A 114 -14.20 20.61 -0.91
CA ARG A 114 -14.35 21.85 -0.16
C ARG A 114 -13.94 21.59 1.28
N ASP A 115 -13.52 22.65 1.97
CA ASP A 115 -13.36 22.60 3.43
C ASP A 115 -14.74 22.56 4.11
N ASP A 116 -14.74 22.41 5.44
CA ASP A 116 -15.96 22.36 6.25
C ASP A 116 -16.78 23.66 6.15
N GLU A 117 -16.17 24.76 5.68
CA GLU A 117 -16.77 26.07 5.43
C GLU A 117 -17.31 26.21 4.00
N GLY A 118 -17.14 25.18 3.16
CA GLY A 118 -17.62 25.15 1.77
C GLY A 118 -16.73 25.86 0.76
N ASN A 119 -15.53 26.28 1.12
CA ASN A 119 -14.57 26.91 0.21
C ASN A 119 -13.77 25.88 -0.59
N PRO A 120 -13.44 26.14 -1.86
CA PRO A 120 -12.66 25.18 -2.67
C PRO A 120 -11.26 25.00 -2.09
N LYS A 121 -10.97 23.82 -1.54
CA LYS A 121 -9.66 23.44 -1.03
C LYS A 121 -8.74 22.95 -2.16
N GLY A 122 -8.25 23.87 -2.98
CA GLY A 122 -7.23 23.57 -4.00
C GLY A 122 -7.73 23.61 -5.44
N GLY A 123 -6.84 23.25 -6.39
CA GLY A 123 -7.08 23.29 -7.82
C GLY A 123 -7.88 22.10 -8.35
N ARG A 124 -8.07 22.05 -9.68
CA ARG A 124 -8.71 20.92 -10.38
C ARG A 124 -7.97 19.63 -10.11
N TYR A 125 -8.70 18.52 -10.09
CA TYR A 125 -8.09 17.20 -10.14
C TYR A 125 -7.29 17.03 -11.43
N LYS A 126 -6.12 16.43 -11.34
CA LYS A 126 -5.25 16.18 -12.51
C LYS A 126 -5.76 15.05 -13.40
N ARG A 127 -6.61 14.20 -12.86
CA ARG A 127 -7.19 13.03 -13.53
C ARG A 127 -8.68 12.93 -13.24
N GLU A 128 -9.41 12.31 -14.14
CA GLU A 128 -10.80 11.95 -13.93
C GLU A 128 -10.96 10.95 -12.78
N PHE A 129 -12.18 10.87 -12.22
CA PHE A 129 -12.51 9.93 -11.15
C PHE A 129 -12.27 8.49 -11.61
N GLY A 130 -11.62 7.69 -10.80
CA GLY A 130 -11.33 6.29 -11.08
C GLY A 130 -10.28 6.03 -12.15
N VAL A 131 -9.66 7.08 -12.72
CA VAL A 131 -8.59 6.93 -13.71
C VAL A 131 -7.24 6.85 -13.00
N PRO A 132 -6.52 5.70 -13.10
CA PRO A 132 -5.26 5.48 -12.43
C PRO A 132 -4.12 6.33 -12.99
N GLU A 133 -3.01 6.37 -12.27
CA GLU A 133 -1.77 6.89 -12.85
C GLU A 133 -1.26 5.98 -13.96
N PRO A 134 -0.64 6.53 -15.03
CA PRO A 134 -0.05 5.72 -16.10
C PRO A 134 0.94 4.66 -15.59
N LYS A 135 1.63 4.99 -14.48
CA LYS A 135 2.61 4.12 -13.82
C LYS A 135 2.00 3.15 -12.80
N ALA A 136 0.70 3.24 -12.49
CA ALA A 136 0.04 2.30 -11.60
C ALA A 136 0.19 0.89 -12.15
N GLN A 137 0.52 -0.08 -11.29
CA GLN A 137 0.87 -1.43 -11.72
C GLN A 137 -0.02 -2.48 -11.07
N ASP A 138 -0.20 -3.58 -11.78
CA ASP A 138 -0.76 -4.82 -11.25
C ASP A 138 0.17 -5.99 -11.60
N ASN A 139 0.20 -7.00 -10.74
CA ASN A 139 0.98 -8.21 -10.97
C ASN A 139 0.04 -9.34 -11.35
N PHE A 140 0.30 -10.00 -12.47
CA PHE A 140 -0.57 -11.08 -12.97
C PHE A 140 -0.52 -12.35 -12.12
N THR A 141 0.55 -12.56 -11.34
CA THR A 141 0.70 -13.74 -10.47
C THR A 141 0.13 -13.49 -9.09
N ASP A 142 0.33 -12.29 -8.55
CA ASP A 142 -0.13 -11.89 -7.22
C ASP A 142 -0.64 -10.44 -7.30
N PRO A 143 -1.94 -10.25 -7.60
CA PRO A 143 -2.54 -8.94 -7.77
C PRO A 143 -2.52 -8.05 -6.52
N ASP A 144 -2.40 -8.65 -5.33
CA ASP A 144 -2.38 -7.91 -4.07
C ASP A 144 -0.99 -7.41 -3.71
N SER A 145 0.06 -8.02 -4.27
CA SER A 145 1.43 -7.56 -4.05
C SER A 145 1.69 -6.20 -4.72
N ARG A 146 2.63 -5.45 -4.17
CA ARG A 146 3.07 -4.16 -4.73
C ARG A 146 4.57 -4.14 -4.92
N ILE A 147 5.03 -3.40 -5.93
CA ILE A 147 6.46 -3.16 -6.11
C ILE A 147 6.94 -2.25 -4.99
N MET A 148 7.80 -2.78 -4.13
CA MET A 148 8.36 -2.06 -2.98
C MET A 148 9.89 -2.06 -3.03
N LYS A 149 10.48 -0.99 -2.52
CA LYS A 149 11.93 -0.88 -2.37
C LYS A 149 12.41 -1.77 -1.20
N ARG A 150 13.45 -2.57 -1.44
CA ARG A 150 14.09 -3.38 -0.39
C ARG A 150 15.11 -2.58 0.42
N ALA A 151 15.35 -3.00 1.67
CA ALA A 151 16.37 -2.41 2.52
C ALA A 151 17.79 -2.50 1.90
N GLY A 152 18.12 -3.61 1.24
CA GLY A 152 19.39 -3.83 0.54
C GLY A 152 19.47 -3.21 -0.87
N GLY A 153 18.48 -2.40 -1.27
CA GLY A 153 18.37 -1.82 -2.62
C GLY A 153 17.61 -2.71 -3.61
N GLY A 154 17.22 -2.11 -4.74
CA GLY A 154 16.35 -2.75 -5.74
C GLY A 154 14.88 -2.74 -5.35
N PHE A 155 14.04 -3.32 -6.24
CA PHE A 155 12.59 -3.37 -6.10
C PHE A 155 12.10 -4.79 -6.37
N ASP A 156 11.17 -5.28 -5.55
CA ASP A 156 10.47 -6.56 -5.74
C ASP A 156 8.98 -6.41 -5.50
N ALA A 157 8.19 -7.35 -6.04
CA ALA A 157 6.81 -7.56 -5.60
C ALA A 157 6.84 -8.02 -4.14
N SER A 158 6.20 -7.27 -3.25
CA SER A 158 6.33 -7.44 -1.81
C SER A 158 5.06 -7.01 -1.08
N TYR A 159 4.99 -7.42 0.16
CA TYR A 159 4.08 -6.92 1.18
C TYR A 159 4.87 -6.19 2.26
N ASN A 160 4.22 -5.29 2.95
CA ASN A 160 4.73 -4.64 4.14
C ASN A 160 4.16 -5.37 5.36
N ALA A 161 4.98 -6.21 5.99
CA ALA A 161 4.61 -6.91 7.21
C ALA A 161 4.87 -6.00 8.41
N GLN A 162 3.82 -5.70 9.13
CA GLN A 162 3.84 -4.89 10.35
C GLN A 162 3.81 -5.81 11.56
N THR A 163 4.64 -5.55 12.54
CA THR A 163 4.66 -6.32 13.79
C THR A 163 4.71 -5.40 14.99
N VAL A 164 4.01 -5.82 16.06
CA VAL A 164 4.11 -5.20 17.38
C VAL A 164 4.66 -6.24 18.36
N VAL A 165 5.73 -5.90 19.02
CA VAL A 165 6.47 -6.79 19.90
C VAL A 165 6.47 -6.23 21.32
N ASP A 166 6.09 -7.05 22.30
CA ASP A 166 6.26 -6.74 23.73
C ASP A 166 7.76 -6.65 24.06
N GLU A 167 8.19 -5.52 24.66
CA GLU A 167 9.60 -5.25 24.90
C GLU A 167 10.23 -6.24 25.88
N GLN A 168 9.53 -6.62 26.94
CA GLN A 168 10.11 -7.43 28.00
C GLN A 168 10.37 -8.86 27.56
N VAL A 169 9.39 -9.47 26.90
CA VAL A 169 9.44 -10.91 26.57
C VAL A 169 9.65 -11.19 25.09
N LYS A 170 9.72 -10.13 24.27
CA LYS A 170 9.93 -10.23 22.83
C LYS A 170 8.88 -11.08 22.09
N ILE A 171 7.67 -11.14 22.63
CA ILE A 171 6.52 -11.82 21.99
C ILE A 171 5.86 -10.87 21.03
N ILE A 172 5.56 -11.36 19.80
CA ILE A 172 4.75 -10.63 18.83
C ILE A 172 3.30 -10.67 19.31
N VAL A 173 2.75 -9.52 19.65
CA VAL A 173 1.39 -9.33 20.17
C VAL A 173 0.39 -8.95 19.07
N ALA A 174 0.87 -8.38 17.97
CA ALA A 174 0.09 -8.16 16.74
C ALA A 174 0.99 -8.29 15.51
N ALA A 175 0.44 -8.83 14.44
CA ALA A 175 1.10 -8.93 13.13
C ALA A 175 0.06 -8.80 12.02
N GLU A 176 0.33 -7.94 11.03
CA GLU A 176 -0.55 -7.68 9.90
C GLU A 176 0.26 -7.54 8.61
N LEU A 177 -0.38 -7.84 7.48
CA LEU A 177 0.19 -7.61 6.15
C LEU A 177 -0.53 -6.45 5.47
N SER A 178 0.24 -5.47 5.01
CA SER A 178 -0.25 -4.37 4.19
C SER A 178 0.36 -4.42 2.81
N ASN A 179 -0.38 -4.03 1.80
CA ASN A 179 0.15 -3.77 0.47
C ASN A 179 0.56 -2.30 0.25
N ASN A 180 0.51 -1.48 1.29
CA ASN A 180 1.05 -0.12 1.29
C ASN A 180 2.53 -0.15 1.65
N ALA A 181 3.37 0.44 0.78
CA ALA A 181 4.81 0.51 1.04
C ALA A 181 5.19 1.47 2.18
N ALA A 182 4.30 2.42 2.54
CA ALA A 182 4.52 3.38 3.61
C ALA A 182 3.99 2.86 4.95
N ASP A 183 4.74 3.08 6.02
CA ASP A 183 4.40 2.62 7.36
C ASP A 183 3.46 3.60 8.09
N VAL A 184 3.40 4.85 7.63
CA VAL A 184 2.67 5.95 8.27
C VAL A 184 1.20 5.64 8.59
N GLY A 185 0.50 4.93 7.71
CA GLY A 185 -0.91 4.56 7.91
C GLY A 185 -1.11 3.32 8.79
N GLN A 186 -0.05 2.71 9.31
CA GLN A 186 -0.14 1.43 10.03
C GLN A 186 -0.11 1.59 11.56
N LEU A 187 0.25 2.75 12.10
CA LEU A 187 0.41 2.94 13.55
C LEU A 187 -0.89 2.71 14.32
N VAL A 188 -1.96 3.39 13.91
CA VAL A 188 -3.26 3.27 14.59
C VAL A 188 -3.86 1.87 14.45
N PRO A 189 -3.95 1.27 13.23
CA PRO A 189 -4.45 -0.09 13.07
C PRO A 189 -3.67 -1.13 13.88
N MET A 190 -2.35 -1.01 13.96
CA MET A 190 -1.53 -1.96 14.70
C MET A 190 -1.74 -1.88 16.22
N LEU A 191 -1.94 -0.69 16.79
CA LEU A 191 -2.28 -0.54 18.21
C LEU A 191 -3.69 -1.07 18.52
N GLU A 192 -4.65 -0.86 17.62
CA GLU A 192 -5.96 -1.49 17.75
C GLU A 192 -5.89 -3.02 17.65
N ALA A 193 -5.06 -3.58 16.76
CA ALA A 193 -4.82 -5.01 16.66
C ALA A 193 -4.22 -5.58 17.98
N VAL A 194 -3.32 -4.86 18.64
CA VAL A 194 -2.82 -5.23 19.99
C VAL A 194 -3.98 -5.32 20.96
N LYS A 195 -4.83 -4.31 21.01
CA LYS A 195 -5.97 -4.24 21.93
C LYS A 195 -6.98 -5.37 21.65
N VAL A 196 -7.27 -5.67 20.39
CA VAL A 196 -8.12 -6.81 20.00
C VAL A 196 -7.52 -8.15 20.46
N ASN A 197 -6.23 -8.35 20.22
CA ASN A 197 -5.54 -9.61 20.51
C ASN A 197 -5.33 -9.86 22.01
N THR A 198 -5.15 -8.79 22.79
CA THR A 198 -4.75 -8.86 24.20
C THR A 198 -5.82 -8.40 25.19
N GLY A 199 -6.88 -7.74 24.69
CA GLY A 199 -7.93 -7.11 25.51
C GLY A 199 -7.50 -5.82 26.21
N LYS A 200 -6.26 -5.34 25.99
CA LYS A 200 -5.71 -4.14 26.64
C LYS A 200 -4.86 -3.33 25.67
N ALA A 201 -4.85 -2.01 25.85
CA ALA A 201 -3.87 -1.15 25.19
C ALA A 201 -2.51 -1.23 25.89
N PRO A 202 -1.38 -1.10 25.19
CA PRO A 202 -0.06 -0.99 25.82
C PRO A 202 0.06 0.34 26.56
N GLU A 203 0.89 0.36 27.61
CA GLU A 203 1.19 1.60 28.35
C GLU A 203 1.99 2.58 27.48
N GLN A 204 2.98 2.05 26.75
CA GLN A 204 3.85 2.83 25.88
C GLN A 204 4.04 2.11 24.53
N ALA A 205 4.14 2.88 23.45
CA ALA A 205 4.43 2.38 22.11
C ALA A 205 5.58 3.14 21.47
N LEU A 206 6.59 2.40 21.03
CA LEU A 206 7.77 2.91 20.33
C LEU A 206 7.62 2.64 18.84
N ALA A 207 7.92 3.63 17.99
CA ALA A 207 7.94 3.45 16.54
C ALA A 207 9.00 4.35 15.88
N ASP A 208 9.46 3.96 14.72
CA ASP A 208 10.44 4.72 13.96
C ASP A 208 9.82 5.94 13.25
N ALA A 209 10.65 6.75 12.59
CA ALA A 209 10.23 7.95 11.87
C ALA A 209 9.32 7.67 10.66
N GLY A 210 9.20 6.43 10.21
CA GLY A 210 8.29 6.00 9.13
C GLY A 210 6.82 6.14 9.53
N TYR A 211 6.53 6.10 10.82
CA TYR A 211 5.17 6.24 11.38
C TYR A 211 4.80 7.67 11.75
N ARG A 212 5.71 8.63 11.59
CA ARG A 212 5.48 10.02 11.95
C ARG A 212 4.43 10.68 11.06
N SER A 213 3.31 11.09 11.64
CA SER A 213 2.34 11.99 11.02
C SER A 213 1.54 12.74 12.09
N GLU A 214 1.05 13.92 11.74
CA GLU A 214 0.17 14.71 12.60
C GLU A 214 -1.11 13.94 12.90
N ASP A 215 -1.71 13.34 11.88
CA ASP A 215 -2.96 12.57 11.99
C ASP A 215 -2.82 11.38 12.94
N ASN A 216 -1.71 10.63 12.89
CA ASN A 216 -1.44 9.54 13.82
C ASN A 216 -1.34 10.03 15.26
N PHE A 217 -0.63 11.12 15.49
CA PHE A 217 -0.46 11.68 16.82
C PHE A 217 -1.76 12.25 17.36
N GLN A 218 -2.54 12.91 16.52
CA GLN A 218 -3.87 13.40 16.88
C GLN A 218 -4.84 12.26 17.19
N ALA A 219 -4.89 11.22 16.36
CA ALA A 219 -5.79 10.06 16.54
C ALA A 219 -5.50 9.29 17.84
N LEU A 220 -4.24 9.26 18.26
CA LEU A 220 -3.82 8.56 19.49
C LEU A 220 -3.71 9.48 20.70
N ALA A 221 -3.95 10.77 20.55
CA ALA A 221 -4.02 11.69 21.67
C ALA A 221 -5.17 11.29 22.61
N GLY A 222 -4.81 10.99 23.88
CA GLY A 222 -5.79 10.55 24.89
C GLY A 222 -6.20 9.08 24.80
N SER A 223 -5.58 8.25 23.94
CA SER A 223 -5.84 6.81 23.85
C SER A 223 -5.43 5.99 25.09
N GLY A 224 -4.71 6.60 26.01
CA GLY A 224 -4.12 5.94 27.19
C GLY A 224 -2.78 5.25 26.92
N THR A 225 -2.32 5.21 25.67
CA THR A 225 -0.99 4.72 25.27
C THR A 225 -0.04 5.90 25.11
N GLU A 226 1.07 5.87 25.81
CA GLU A 226 2.12 6.85 25.65
C GLU A 226 2.94 6.58 24.39
N LEU A 227 2.80 7.46 23.36
CA LEU A 227 3.58 7.34 22.13
C LEU A 227 4.99 7.93 22.28
N VAL A 228 5.97 7.23 21.69
CA VAL A 228 7.33 7.71 21.47
C VAL A 228 7.72 7.34 20.03
N VAL A 229 7.71 8.31 19.14
CA VAL A 229 7.98 8.11 17.71
C VAL A 229 9.16 8.98 17.29
N ALA A 230 10.17 8.37 16.65
CA ALA A 230 11.34 9.11 16.17
C ALA A 230 10.93 10.21 15.19
N MET A 231 11.56 11.38 15.31
CA MET A 231 11.29 12.54 14.44
C MET A 231 12.08 12.53 13.16
N GLY A 232 13.09 11.69 13.03
CA GLY A 232 13.95 11.55 11.86
C GLY A 232 15.05 10.52 12.10
N ARG A 233 15.95 10.38 11.15
CA ARG A 233 17.11 9.49 11.30
C ARG A 233 18.17 10.17 12.15
N GLU A 234 18.80 9.39 13.02
CA GLU A 234 19.94 9.85 13.80
C GLU A 234 21.03 10.47 12.91
N GLY A 235 21.60 11.58 13.35
CA GLY A 235 22.62 12.32 12.59
C GLY A 235 22.13 13.10 11.37
N LYS A 236 20.82 13.09 11.06
CA LYS A 236 20.24 13.95 10.03
C LYS A 236 19.43 15.09 10.65
N ARG A 237 19.59 16.29 10.07
CA ARG A 237 18.82 17.46 10.48
C ARG A 237 17.33 17.19 10.21
N CYS A 238 16.51 17.16 11.28
CA CYS A 238 15.06 17.15 11.12
C CYS A 238 14.60 18.49 10.57
N ALA A 239 13.61 18.48 9.68
CA ALA A 239 12.96 19.71 9.26
C ALA A 239 12.36 20.42 10.49
N GLU A 240 12.39 21.75 10.49
CA GLU A 240 11.71 22.53 11.53
C GLU A 240 10.23 22.18 11.55
N VAL A 241 9.72 21.93 12.75
CA VAL A 241 8.31 21.59 12.96
C VAL A 241 7.54 22.88 13.24
N ASP A 242 6.59 23.21 12.36
CA ASP A 242 5.69 24.35 12.56
C ASP A 242 4.60 23.99 13.57
N ALA A 243 4.76 24.46 14.80
CA ALA A 243 3.83 24.14 15.90
C ALA A 243 2.41 24.67 15.68
N GLN A 244 2.20 25.67 14.81
CA GLN A 244 0.86 26.15 14.48
C GLN A 244 0.13 25.21 13.50
N LYS A 245 0.87 24.60 12.56
CA LYS A 245 0.30 23.69 11.57
C LYS A 245 0.26 22.23 12.06
N THR A 246 1.22 21.83 12.88
CA THR A 246 1.41 20.45 13.34
C THR A 246 1.70 20.40 14.83
N PRO A 247 0.71 20.77 15.70
CA PRO A 247 0.90 20.88 17.15
C PRO A 247 1.27 19.56 17.82
N HIS A 248 0.68 18.42 17.40
CA HIS A 248 1.00 17.10 17.98
C HIS A 248 2.40 16.63 17.60
N THR A 249 2.83 16.92 16.35
CA THR A 249 4.21 16.64 15.91
C THR A 249 5.22 17.49 16.69
N ALA A 250 4.90 18.77 16.95
CA ALA A 250 5.74 19.63 17.76
C ALA A 250 5.83 19.15 19.22
N ALA A 251 4.72 18.69 19.80
CA ALA A 251 4.69 18.09 21.13
C ALA A 251 5.57 16.83 21.21
N MET A 252 5.49 15.94 20.20
CA MET A 252 6.36 14.75 20.11
C MET A 252 7.84 15.14 20.00
N ALA A 253 8.18 16.12 19.19
CA ALA A 253 9.55 16.63 19.07
C ALA A 253 10.07 17.17 20.39
N ALA A 254 9.26 17.93 21.14
CA ALA A 254 9.60 18.44 22.48
C ALA A 254 9.77 17.30 23.49
N LYS A 255 8.88 16.31 23.48
CA LYS A 255 8.95 15.12 24.34
C LYS A 255 10.29 14.39 24.19
N LEU A 256 10.74 14.16 22.96
CA LEU A 256 12.01 13.48 22.67
C LEU A 256 13.26 14.27 23.10
N GLN A 257 13.12 15.55 23.42
CA GLN A 257 14.25 16.34 23.99
C GLN A 257 14.36 16.20 25.51
N THR A 258 13.33 15.68 26.19
CA THR A 258 13.36 15.41 27.63
C THR A 258 14.25 14.21 27.93
N ASP A 259 14.77 14.12 29.19
CA ASP A 259 15.58 12.98 29.62
C ASP A 259 14.77 11.67 29.54
N ALA A 260 13.48 11.71 29.90
CA ALA A 260 12.58 10.56 29.79
C ALA A 260 12.37 10.13 28.34
N GLY A 261 12.16 11.08 27.43
CA GLY A 261 11.99 10.78 26.00
C GLY A 261 13.27 10.22 25.37
N LYS A 262 14.44 10.70 25.76
CA LYS A 262 15.74 10.15 25.32
C LYS A 262 16.02 8.77 25.88
N ALA A 263 15.59 8.49 27.12
CA ALA A 263 15.76 7.18 27.72
C ALA A 263 14.80 6.12 27.18
N ALA A 264 13.64 6.53 26.67
CA ALA A 264 12.62 5.64 26.11
C ALA A 264 12.96 5.20 24.66
N TYR A 265 13.87 5.91 23.98
CA TYR A 265 14.25 5.63 22.61
C TYR A 265 15.73 5.27 22.47
#